data_02df8bec33b7dcd0eb6c3195a28fd9ee
#
_entry.id   02df8bec33b7dcd0eb6c3195a28fd9ee
#
_cell.length_a   1.000
_cell.length_b   1.000
_cell.length_c   1.000
_cell.angle_alpha   90.00
_cell.angle_beta   90.00
_cell.angle_gamma   90.00
#
_symmetry.space_group_name_H-M   'P 1'
#
loop_
_entity.id
_entity.type
_entity.pdbx_description
1 polymer ?
#
loop_
_entity_poly.entity_id
_entity_poly.type
_entity_poly.pdbx_seq_one_letter_code
_entity_poly.pdbx_strand_id
1 'polypeptide(L)'
;NFQYGNATLSYYDPETRTVQNEVFFRANGMKLGDVAQSMIIRDGVGWVVVNNSHVVFAIDTNTFKEIGRITNLTSPRYIHFLSDEKAYITQIWDNRIFIVNPKRYEITGYIQVPNMTMESGSTEQMVQYGKYVYVNCWSYQNRILKIDTETDKVVDELVVGIQPTSLVMDCNNKLWTVTDGGYEGSPYGHEAPSLYRINIDDGKFEVE
;
A
#
# COMPACT_ATOMS: atom_id res chain seq x y z
N ASN A 1 -6.96 5.99 -15.71
CA ASN A 1 -8.41 5.85 -15.48
C ASN A 1 -8.75 4.39 -15.29
N PHE A 2 -9.61 4.09 -14.34
CA PHE A 2 -10.09 2.74 -14.04
C PHE A 2 -10.76 2.11 -15.28
N GLN A 3 -10.42 0.86 -15.57
CA GLN A 3 -10.90 0.05 -16.73
C GLN A 3 -10.43 0.50 -18.13
N TYR A 4 -9.50 1.46 -18.23
CA TYR A 4 -9.00 1.91 -19.54
C TYR A 4 -7.63 1.32 -19.91
N GLY A 5 -6.95 0.64 -19.01
CA GLY A 5 -5.62 0.05 -19.25
C GLY A 5 -4.59 1.09 -19.73
N ASN A 6 -4.67 2.31 -19.23
CA ASN A 6 -3.88 3.45 -19.68
C ASN A 6 -2.93 4.01 -18.64
N ALA A 7 -2.56 3.20 -17.64
CA ALA A 7 -1.51 3.58 -16.70
C ALA A 7 -0.16 3.74 -17.42
N THR A 8 0.53 4.81 -17.13
CA THR A 8 1.86 5.12 -17.68
C THR A 8 2.83 5.48 -16.59
N LEU A 9 4.12 5.39 -16.88
CA LEU A 9 5.20 5.87 -16.05
C LEU A 9 5.92 7.00 -16.78
N SER A 10 6.10 8.12 -16.09
CA SER A 10 6.89 9.26 -16.56
C SER A 10 8.11 9.43 -15.66
N TYR A 11 9.21 9.87 -16.26
CA TYR A 11 10.45 10.22 -15.57
C TYR A 11 10.69 11.72 -15.70
N TYR A 12 10.99 12.38 -14.60
CA TYR A 12 11.44 13.77 -14.55
C TYR A 12 12.92 13.82 -14.19
N ASP A 13 13.69 14.47 -15.05
CA ASP A 13 15.10 14.77 -14.81
C ASP A 13 15.23 16.19 -14.23
N PRO A 14 15.64 16.35 -12.98
CA PRO A 14 15.76 17.66 -12.33
C PRO A 14 16.94 18.50 -12.85
N GLU A 15 17.98 17.86 -13.41
CA GLU A 15 19.15 18.58 -13.94
C GLU A 15 18.80 19.28 -15.25
N THR A 16 18.20 18.55 -16.17
CA THR A 16 17.79 19.07 -17.49
C THR A 16 16.39 19.69 -17.48
N ARG A 17 15.62 19.50 -16.39
CA ARG A 17 14.22 19.92 -16.24
C ARG A 17 13.31 19.38 -17.34
N THR A 18 13.57 18.17 -17.79
CA THR A 18 12.79 17.51 -18.85
C THR A 18 11.95 16.38 -18.29
N VAL A 19 10.81 16.14 -18.96
CA VAL A 19 9.91 15.01 -18.65
C VAL A 19 9.96 14.03 -19.82
N GLN A 20 10.15 12.77 -19.51
CA GLN A 20 10.03 11.68 -20.46
C GLN A 20 8.77 10.87 -20.11
N ASN A 21 7.81 10.86 -21.02
CA ASN A 21 6.56 10.11 -20.84
C ASN A 21 6.68 8.68 -21.36
N GLU A 22 5.83 7.79 -20.84
CA GLU A 22 5.69 6.40 -21.28
C GLU A 22 7.01 5.59 -21.22
N VAL A 23 7.89 5.92 -20.25
CA VAL A 23 9.25 5.32 -20.18
C VAL A 23 9.19 3.79 -20.04
N PHE A 24 8.19 3.26 -19.32
CA PHE A 24 8.01 1.82 -19.21
C PHE A 24 7.61 1.18 -20.56
N PHE A 25 6.64 1.77 -21.26
CA PHE A 25 6.21 1.27 -22.57
C PHE A 25 7.35 1.29 -23.60
N ARG A 26 8.12 2.38 -23.64
CA ARG A 26 9.25 2.50 -24.57
C ARG A 26 10.36 1.48 -24.27
N ALA A 27 10.59 1.15 -22.99
CA ALA A 27 11.62 0.20 -22.60
C ALA A 27 11.21 -1.26 -22.81
N ASN A 28 9.90 -1.59 -22.70
CA ASN A 28 9.41 -2.97 -22.61
C ASN A 28 8.50 -3.38 -23.78
N GLY A 29 8.01 -2.45 -24.60
CA GLY A 29 7.07 -2.74 -25.70
C GLY A 29 5.67 -3.14 -25.24
N MET A 30 5.35 -3.01 -23.96
CA MET A 30 4.05 -3.33 -23.39
C MET A 30 3.57 -2.24 -22.44
N LYS A 31 2.26 -2.12 -22.25
CA LYS A 31 1.66 -1.18 -21.31
C LYS A 31 1.85 -1.63 -19.88
N LEU A 32 1.86 -0.66 -18.96
CA LEU A 32 1.93 -0.92 -17.51
C LEU A 32 0.64 -1.60 -16.99
N GLY A 33 -0.50 -1.26 -17.58
CA GLY A 33 -1.80 -1.83 -17.23
C GLY A 33 -2.84 -0.81 -16.84
N ASP A 34 -3.70 -1.17 -15.88
CA ASP A 34 -4.79 -0.34 -15.40
C ASP A 34 -4.60 0.02 -13.93
N VAL A 35 -4.67 1.32 -13.63
CA VAL A 35 -4.49 1.92 -12.30
C VAL A 35 -3.12 1.60 -11.67
N ALA A 36 -2.07 2.29 -12.09
CA ALA A 36 -0.82 2.35 -11.34
C ALA A 36 -1.09 3.13 -10.02
N GLN A 37 -1.22 2.39 -8.93
CA GLN A 37 -1.71 2.88 -7.65
C GLN A 37 -0.62 3.54 -6.82
N SER A 38 0.53 2.89 -6.74
CA SER A 38 1.65 3.36 -5.94
C SER A 38 2.99 2.91 -6.52
N MET A 39 4.05 3.55 -6.09
CA MET A 39 5.42 3.18 -6.46
C MET A 39 6.35 3.45 -5.29
N ILE A 40 7.33 2.58 -5.10
CA ILE A 40 8.46 2.81 -4.20
C ILE A 40 9.75 2.46 -4.93
N ILE A 41 10.81 3.23 -4.68
CA ILE A 41 12.15 2.94 -5.19
C ILE A 41 13.00 2.41 -4.04
N ARG A 42 13.63 1.25 -4.25
CA ARG A 42 14.56 0.66 -3.31
C ARG A 42 15.72 0.03 -4.06
N ASP A 43 16.94 0.38 -3.68
CA ASP A 43 18.20 -0.19 -4.20
C ASP A 43 18.28 -0.21 -5.75
N GLY A 44 17.86 0.89 -6.40
CA GLY A 44 17.85 1.02 -7.85
C GLY A 44 16.70 0.29 -8.57
N VAL A 45 15.78 -0.31 -7.82
CA VAL A 45 14.58 -0.97 -8.34
C VAL A 45 13.33 -0.16 -8.03
N GLY A 46 12.57 0.18 -9.05
CA GLY A 46 11.24 0.77 -8.93
C GLY A 46 10.18 -0.33 -8.84
N TRP A 47 9.44 -0.37 -7.74
CA TRP A 47 8.35 -1.30 -7.53
C TRP A 47 7.03 -0.59 -7.80
N VAL A 48 6.40 -0.91 -8.93
CA VAL A 48 5.16 -0.27 -9.39
C VAL A 48 3.98 -1.19 -9.13
N VAL A 49 3.11 -0.75 -8.24
CA VAL A 49 1.88 -1.48 -7.89
C VAL A 49 0.78 -1.09 -8.86
N VAL A 50 0.28 -2.05 -9.64
CA VAL A 50 -0.76 -1.84 -10.63
C VAL A 50 -2.04 -2.56 -10.20
N ASN A 51 -2.90 -1.79 -9.54
CA ASN A 51 -4.06 -2.28 -8.79
C ASN A 51 -4.99 -3.17 -9.64
N ASN A 52 -5.58 -2.61 -10.69
CA ASN A 52 -6.59 -3.31 -11.50
C ASN A 52 -5.98 -4.24 -12.57
N SER A 53 -4.66 -4.38 -12.60
CA SER A 53 -3.95 -5.39 -13.38
C SER A 53 -3.37 -6.51 -12.52
N HIS A 54 -3.64 -6.48 -11.20
CA HIS A 54 -3.33 -7.56 -10.25
C HIS A 54 -1.85 -7.92 -10.20
N VAL A 55 -0.96 -6.91 -10.36
CA VAL A 55 0.48 -7.11 -10.50
C VAL A 55 1.29 -6.03 -9.79
N VAL A 56 2.48 -6.41 -9.32
CA VAL A 56 3.54 -5.47 -8.93
C VAL A 56 4.73 -5.72 -9.85
N PHE A 57 5.12 -4.70 -10.62
CA PHE A 57 6.32 -4.74 -11.46
C PHE A 57 7.55 -4.32 -10.67
N ALA A 58 8.65 -5.02 -10.86
CA ALA A 58 10.00 -4.58 -10.50
C ALA A 58 10.70 -4.10 -11.76
N ILE A 59 11.15 -2.85 -11.77
CA ILE A 59 11.80 -2.21 -12.92
C ILE A 59 13.18 -1.66 -12.51
N ASP A 60 14.15 -1.77 -13.37
CA ASP A 60 15.43 -1.10 -13.20
C ASP A 60 15.24 0.42 -13.41
N THR A 61 15.65 1.25 -12.44
CA THR A 61 15.40 2.70 -12.46
C THR A 61 16.23 3.46 -13.48
N ASN A 62 17.30 2.89 -14.02
CA ASN A 62 18.14 3.53 -15.03
C ASN A 62 17.65 3.24 -16.45
N THR A 63 17.16 2.03 -16.68
CA THR A 63 16.77 1.57 -18.02
C THR A 63 15.25 1.49 -18.23
N PHE A 64 14.48 1.58 -17.14
CA PHE A 64 13.03 1.37 -17.08
C PHE A 64 12.58 -0.02 -17.55
N LYS A 65 13.51 -0.94 -17.71
CA LYS A 65 13.20 -2.33 -18.07
C LYS A 65 12.66 -3.09 -16.89
N GLU A 66 11.66 -3.91 -17.18
CA GLU A 66 11.18 -4.89 -16.22
C GLU A 66 12.28 -5.91 -15.93
N ILE A 67 12.51 -6.17 -14.65
CA ILE A 67 13.45 -7.19 -14.15
C ILE A 67 12.71 -8.32 -13.42
N GLY A 68 11.42 -8.15 -13.15
CA GLY A 68 10.56 -9.15 -12.53
C GLY A 68 9.18 -8.60 -12.22
N ARG A 69 8.29 -9.49 -11.82
CA ARG A 69 6.93 -9.11 -11.38
C ARG A 69 6.35 -10.11 -10.38
N ILE A 70 5.50 -9.62 -9.48
CA ILE A 70 4.69 -10.43 -8.58
C ILE A 70 3.28 -10.44 -9.14
N THR A 71 2.73 -11.62 -9.38
CA THR A 71 1.39 -11.85 -9.94
C THR A 71 0.49 -12.61 -8.95
N ASN A 72 -0.74 -12.95 -9.35
CA ASN A 72 -1.72 -13.64 -8.53
C ASN A 72 -2.14 -12.85 -7.27
N LEU A 73 -2.07 -11.53 -7.38
CA LEU A 73 -2.60 -10.59 -6.39
C LEU A 73 -4.10 -10.34 -6.70
N THR A 74 -4.89 -9.95 -5.70
CA THR A 74 -6.31 -9.63 -5.92
C THR A 74 -6.47 -8.23 -6.47
N SER A 75 -6.05 -7.23 -5.74
CA SER A 75 -6.11 -5.81 -6.11
C SER A 75 -5.09 -5.04 -5.27
N PRO A 76 -3.80 -5.12 -5.61
CA PRO A 76 -2.72 -4.61 -4.78
C PRO A 76 -2.76 -3.08 -4.65
N ARG A 77 -2.42 -2.59 -3.45
CA ARG A 77 -2.44 -1.16 -3.13
C ARG A 77 -1.04 -0.60 -2.87
N TYR A 78 -0.31 -1.18 -1.94
CA TYR A 78 1.02 -0.74 -1.54
C TYR A 78 1.91 -1.94 -1.27
N ILE A 79 3.22 -1.77 -1.47
CA ILE A 79 4.25 -2.73 -1.04
C ILE A 79 5.12 -2.10 0.03
N HIS A 80 5.41 -2.83 1.11
CA HIS A 80 6.27 -2.41 2.20
C HIS A 80 7.33 -3.48 2.46
N PHE A 81 8.60 -3.08 2.43
CA PHE A 81 9.73 -3.98 2.58
C PHE A 81 10.16 -4.10 4.05
N LEU A 82 10.22 -5.32 4.55
CA LEU A 82 10.78 -5.65 5.86
C LEU A 82 12.26 -6.06 5.76
N SER A 83 12.62 -6.69 4.65
CA SER A 83 13.98 -7.09 4.31
C SER A 83 14.09 -7.26 2.79
N ASP A 84 15.23 -7.73 2.30
CA ASP A 84 15.39 -8.08 0.88
C ASP A 84 14.60 -9.33 0.46
N GLU A 85 14.20 -10.15 1.42
CA GLU A 85 13.51 -11.43 1.17
C GLU A 85 12.07 -11.44 1.69
N LYS A 86 11.63 -10.36 2.33
CA LYS A 86 10.30 -10.27 2.91
C LYS A 86 9.71 -8.88 2.72
N ALA A 87 8.53 -8.82 2.12
CA ALA A 87 7.71 -7.62 2.02
C ALA A 87 6.22 -7.96 2.19
N TYR A 88 5.44 -6.94 2.57
CA TYR A 88 3.98 -7.03 2.61
C TYR A 88 3.37 -6.30 1.43
N ILE A 89 2.29 -6.84 0.87
CA ILE A 89 1.45 -6.18 -0.14
C ILE A 89 0.03 -6.09 0.37
N THR A 90 -0.45 -4.86 0.54
CA THR A 90 -1.84 -4.57 0.91
C THR A 90 -2.77 -4.68 -0.31
N GLN A 91 -4.05 -4.93 -0.05
CA GLN A 91 -5.05 -5.22 -1.07
C GLN A 91 -6.34 -4.44 -0.82
N ILE A 92 -7.08 -4.13 -1.88
CA ILE A 92 -8.51 -3.82 -1.80
C ILE A 92 -9.31 -5.00 -2.37
N TRP A 93 -10.52 -5.22 -1.91
CA TRP A 93 -11.37 -6.39 -2.23
C TRP A 93 -10.73 -7.72 -1.85
N ASP A 94 -9.96 -7.69 -0.75
CA ASP A 94 -9.37 -8.87 -0.12
C ASP A 94 -9.23 -8.63 1.39
N ASN A 95 -9.41 -9.69 2.17
CA ASN A 95 -9.25 -9.65 3.62
C ASN A 95 -7.88 -10.17 4.08
N ARG A 96 -6.90 -10.20 3.16
CA ARG A 96 -5.53 -10.65 3.41
C ARG A 96 -4.53 -9.56 3.01
N ILE A 97 -3.44 -9.51 3.75
CA ILE A 97 -2.21 -8.83 3.34
C ILE A 97 -1.24 -9.91 2.88
N PHE A 98 -0.76 -9.84 1.65
CA PHE A 98 0.15 -10.86 1.13
C PHE A 98 1.57 -10.67 1.65
N ILE A 99 2.23 -11.78 1.97
CA ILE A 99 3.65 -11.86 2.29
C ILE A 99 4.36 -12.35 1.03
N VAL A 100 5.36 -11.62 0.60
CA VAL A 100 6.08 -11.91 -0.65
C VAL A 100 7.60 -11.98 -0.43
N ASN A 101 8.28 -12.73 -1.27
CA ASN A 101 9.73 -12.68 -1.40
C ASN A 101 10.09 -11.81 -2.62
N PRO A 102 10.63 -10.59 -2.43
CA PRO A 102 10.96 -9.69 -3.53
C PRO A 102 12.05 -10.21 -4.46
N LYS A 103 13.04 -10.97 -3.95
CA LYS A 103 14.12 -11.54 -4.75
C LYS A 103 13.63 -12.63 -5.72
N ARG A 104 12.57 -13.35 -5.36
CA ARG A 104 12.01 -14.44 -6.16
C ARG A 104 10.73 -14.07 -6.88
N TYR A 105 10.20 -12.85 -6.61
CA TYR A 105 8.94 -12.35 -7.17
C TYR A 105 7.75 -13.28 -6.90
N GLU A 106 7.69 -13.87 -5.72
CA GLU A 106 6.67 -14.86 -5.37
C GLU A 106 5.94 -14.53 -4.06
N ILE A 107 4.69 -14.96 -3.98
CA ILE A 107 3.91 -14.94 -2.75
C ILE A 107 4.35 -16.13 -1.88
N THR A 108 4.72 -15.86 -0.63
CA THR A 108 5.17 -16.87 0.34
C THR A 108 4.14 -17.15 1.43
N GLY A 109 3.14 -16.30 1.58
CA GLY A 109 2.10 -16.45 2.58
C GLY A 109 1.13 -15.27 2.59
N TYR A 110 0.34 -15.18 3.63
CA TYR A 110 -0.56 -14.05 3.86
C TYR A 110 -0.87 -13.87 5.35
N ILE A 111 -1.23 -12.65 5.71
CA ILE A 111 -1.77 -12.29 7.01
C ILE A 111 -3.28 -12.18 6.84
N GLN A 112 -4.04 -12.99 7.58
CA GLN A 112 -5.49 -12.85 7.62
C GLN A 112 -5.87 -11.65 8.49
N VAL A 113 -6.63 -10.71 7.94
CA VAL A 113 -7.13 -9.55 8.69
C VAL A 113 -8.41 -9.95 9.42
N PRO A 114 -8.45 -9.86 10.75
CA PRO A 114 -9.64 -10.22 11.52
C PRO A 114 -10.85 -9.33 11.19
N ASN A 115 -12.05 -9.86 11.27
CA ASN A 115 -13.32 -9.14 11.13
C ASN A 115 -13.43 -8.29 9.82
N MET A 116 -12.79 -8.76 8.75
CA MET A 116 -12.84 -8.15 7.43
C MET A 116 -13.37 -9.16 6.41
N THR A 117 -14.33 -8.75 5.59
CA THR A 117 -14.83 -9.58 4.48
C THR A 117 -14.05 -9.29 3.20
N MET A 118 -14.20 -10.13 2.18
CA MET A 118 -13.60 -9.89 0.86
C MET A 118 -14.21 -8.64 0.21
N GLU A 119 -15.53 -8.47 0.33
CA GLU A 119 -16.28 -7.39 -0.32
C GLU A 119 -15.97 -6.01 0.28
N SER A 120 -15.67 -5.96 1.57
CA SER A 120 -15.29 -4.73 2.28
C SER A 120 -13.81 -4.68 2.64
N GLY A 121 -13.03 -5.65 2.15
CA GLY A 121 -11.61 -5.75 2.45
C GLY A 121 -10.83 -4.59 1.81
N SER A 122 -10.14 -3.82 2.63
CA SER A 122 -9.26 -2.76 2.17
C SER A 122 -8.18 -2.49 3.18
N THR A 123 -6.96 -2.83 2.80
CA THR A 123 -5.74 -2.45 3.51
C THR A 123 -4.91 -1.55 2.59
N GLU A 124 -4.36 -0.46 3.12
CA GLU A 124 -3.75 0.60 2.33
C GLU A 124 -2.29 0.84 2.73
N GLN A 125 -1.96 2.06 3.10
CA GLN A 125 -0.58 2.44 3.43
C GLN A 125 -0.07 1.73 4.68
N MET A 126 1.24 1.54 4.70
CA MET A 126 1.95 0.89 5.78
C MET A 126 3.07 1.79 6.30
N VAL A 127 3.20 1.86 7.63
CA VAL A 127 4.30 2.53 8.32
C VAL A 127 4.89 1.57 9.33
N GLN A 128 6.22 1.42 9.33
CA GLN A 128 6.91 0.55 10.28
C GLN A 128 7.54 1.36 11.42
N TYR A 129 7.37 0.85 12.65
CA TYR A 129 8.08 1.31 13.83
C TYR A 129 8.54 0.11 14.67
N GLY A 130 9.85 -0.03 14.81
CA GLY A 130 10.44 -1.21 15.43
C GLY A 130 10.04 -2.50 14.68
N LYS A 131 9.54 -3.47 15.41
CA LYS A 131 9.05 -4.74 14.87
C LYS A 131 7.59 -4.70 14.42
N TYR A 132 6.92 -3.57 14.52
CA TYR A 132 5.52 -3.45 14.16
C TYR A 132 5.32 -2.69 12.84
N VAL A 133 4.40 -3.17 12.03
CA VAL A 133 3.86 -2.45 10.87
C VAL A 133 2.42 -2.04 11.18
N TYR A 134 2.14 -0.75 11.00
CA TYR A 134 0.81 -0.18 11.12
C TYR A 134 0.20 -0.02 9.74
N VAL A 135 -1.08 -0.36 9.59
CA VAL A 135 -1.78 -0.38 8.30
C VAL A 135 -3.14 0.27 8.46
N ASN A 136 -3.43 1.30 7.67
CA ASN A 136 -4.79 1.85 7.63
C ASN A 136 -5.71 0.98 6.77
N CYS A 137 -6.96 0.85 7.20
CA CYS A 137 -8.01 0.16 6.47
C CYS A 137 -9.02 1.19 5.96
N TRP A 138 -9.04 1.39 4.65
CA TRP A 138 -9.84 2.47 4.05
C TRP A 138 -11.25 2.01 3.71
N SER A 139 -11.53 1.58 2.48
CA SER A 139 -12.87 1.39 1.94
C SER A 139 -13.81 0.62 2.90
N TYR A 140 -14.85 1.31 3.36
CA TYR A 140 -15.86 0.79 4.30
C TYR A 140 -15.30 0.33 5.68
N GLN A 141 -14.13 0.82 6.05
CA GLN A 141 -13.45 0.49 7.31
C GLN A 141 -13.20 1.77 8.13
N ASN A 142 -12.80 1.61 9.39
CA ASN A 142 -12.55 2.71 10.32
C ASN A 142 -11.44 2.39 11.32
N ARG A 143 -10.40 1.67 10.90
CA ARG A 143 -9.38 1.19 11.82
C ARG A 143 -7.98 1.21 11.26
N ILE A 144 -7.01 1.24 12.19
CA ILE A 144 -5.60 1.01 11.96
C ILE A 144 -5.24 -0.33 12.58
N LEU A 145 -4.54 -1.18 11.84
CA LEU A 145 -4.04 -2.46 12.32
C LEU A 145 -2.61 -2.30 12.83
N LYS A 146 -2.25 -3.08 13.84
CA LYS A 146 -0.87 -3.28 14.30
C LYS A 146 -0.46 -4.72 14.03
N ILE A 147 0.56 -4.90 13.20
CA ILE A 147 1.07 -6.21 12.77
C ILE A 147 2.43 -6.44 13.39
N ASP A 148 2.63 -7.57 14.05
CA ASP A 148 3.95 -8.03 14.51
C ASP A 148 4.65 -8.74 13.34
N THR A 149 5.81 -8.21 12.90
CA THR A 149 6.56 -8.72 11.73
C THR A 149 7.34 -10.00 11.98
N GLU A 150 7.51 -10.39 13.25
CA GLU A 150 8.17 -11.64 13.64
C GLU A 150 7.20 -12.82 13.55
N THR A 151 5.91 -12.56 13.83
CA THR A 151 4.87 -13.61 13.82
C THR A 151 3.94 -13.54 12.62
N ASP A 152 3.99 -12.45 11.84
CA ASP A 152 3.09 -12.17 10.72
C ASP A 152 1.60 -12.21 11.11
N LYS A 153 1.28 -11.57 12.24
CA LYS A 153 -0.09 -11.53 12.77
C LYS A 153 -0.51 -10.11 13.11
N VAL A 154 -1.78 -9.84 12.90
CA VAL A 154 -2.44 -8.66 13.50
C VAL A 154 -2.51 -8.93 15.01
N VAL A 155 -1.87 -8.08 15.81
CA VAL A 155 -1.77 -8.21 17.26
C VAL A 155 -2.60 -7.18 18.01
N ASP A 156 -3.01 -6.11 17.31
CA ASP A 156 -3.86 -5.07 17.87
C ASP A 156 -4.56 -4.28 16.76
N GLU A 157 -5.65 -3.59 17.10
CA GLU A 157 -6.36 -2.69 16.19
C GLU A 157 -6.88 -1.47 16.95
N LEU A 158 -6.83 -0.30 16.30
CA LEU A 158 -7.32 0.96 16.83
C LEU A 158 -8.44 1.49 15.94
N VAL A 159 -9.61 1.71 16.53
CA VAL A 159 -10.74 2.36 15.85
C VAL A 159 -10.47 3.86 15.76
N VAL A 160 -10.61 4.41 14.57
CA VAL A 160 -10.56 5.84 14.24
C VAL A 160 -11.83 6.23 13.50
N GLY A 161 -11.84 7.38 12.86
CA GLY A 161 -12.97 7.78 12.02
C GLY A 161 -13.11 6.94 10.75
N ILE A 162 -14.23 7.14 10.07
CA ILE A 162 -14.59 6.39 8.85
C ILE A 162 -13.61 6.68 7.72
N GLN A 163 -13.13 5.61 7.09
CA GLN A 163 -12.27 5.61 5.91
C GLN A 163 -10.95 6.38 6.11
N PRO A 164 -10.03 5.90 6.96
CA PRO A 164 -8.69 6.45 7.04
C PRO A 164 -7.95 6.24 5.71
N THR A 165 -7.54 7.35 5.06
CA THR A 165 -7.02 7.34 3.69
C THR A 165 -5.50 7.29 3.59
N SER A 166 -4.81 7.67 4.66
CA SER A 166 -3.36 7.76 4.69
C SER A 166 -2.80 7.43 6.06
N LEU A 167 -1.52 7.12 6.13
CA LEU A 167 -0.81 6.86 7.37
C LEU A 167 0.63 7.36 7.25
N VAL A 168 1.04 8.26 8.15
CA VAL A 168 2.41 8.77 8.22
C VAL A 168 2.92 8.80 9.65
N MET A 169 4.23 8.80 9.83
CA MET A 169 4.86 8.95 11.15
C MET A 169 5.61 10.27 11.21
N ASP A 170 5.44 11.01 12.29
CA ASP A 170 6.18 12.24 12.53
C ASP A 170 7.55 11.99 13.20
N CYS A 171 8.33 13.05 13.36
CA CYS A 171 9.66 13.00 13.99
C CYS A 171 9.64 12.67 15.50
N ASN A 172 8.47 12.65 16.14
CA ASN A 172 8.26 12.27 17.52
C ASN A 172 7.69 10.85 17.66
N ASN A 173 7.77 10.03 16.59
CA ASN A 173 7.24 8.68 16.51
C ASN A 173 5.73 8.58 16.74
N LYS A 174 4.97 9.61 16.38
CA LYS A 174 3.51 9.56 16.42
C LYS A 174 2.97 9.24 15.03
N LEU A 175 1.98 8.36 14.97
CA LEU A 175 1.26 8.11 13.73
C LEU A 175 0.18 9.18 13.52
N TRP A 176 -0.02 9.54 12.27
CA TRP A 176 -1.07 10.44 11.85
C TRP A 176 -1.88 9.80 10.73
N THR A 177 -3.18 9.96 10.78
CA THR A 177 -4.11 9.55 9.73
C THR A 177 -5.17 10.60 9.49
N VAL A 178 -5.56 10.74 8.23
CA VAL A 178 -6.72 11.54 7.83
C VAL A 178 -7.83 10.59 7.44
N THR A 179 -9.05 10.87 7.90
CA THR A 179 -10.24 10.13 7.47
C THR A 179 -11.03 10.98 6.49
N ASP A 180 -11.62 10.38 5.45
CA ASP A 180 -12.50 11.11 4.53
C ASP A 180 -13.97 11.17 4.99
N GLY A 181 -14.31 10.38 6.01
CA GLY A 181 -15.63 10.37 6.63
C GLY A 181 -16.70 9.62 5.84
N GLY A 182 -16.36 9.00 4.72
CA GLY A 182 -17.31 8.33 3.86
C GLY A 182 -18.17 9.31 3.04
N TYR A 183 -19.38 8.91 2.66
CA TYR A 183 -20.28 9.74 1.88
C TYR A 183 -21.72 9.65 2.39
N GLU A 184 -22.50 10.71 2.18
CA GLU A 184 -23.90 10.77 2.58
C GLU A 184 -24.73 9.65 1.93
N GLY A 185 -25.50 8.93 2.74
CA GLY A 185 -26.28 7.76 2.31
C GLY A 185 -25.50 6.44 2.24
N SER A 186 -24.21 6.44 2.63
CA SER A 186 -23.44 5.20 2.75
C SER A 186 -24.03 4.26 3.80
N PRO A 187 -24.19 2.95 3.48
CA PRO A 187 -24.63 1.95 4.46
C PRO A 187 -23.61 1.72 5.59
N TYR A 188 -22.39 2.20 5.43
CA TYR A 188 -21.29 2.07 6.38
C TYR A 188 -21.09 3.30 7.26
N GLY A 189 -21.99 4.29 7.12
CA GLY A 189 -21.95 5.54 7.87
C GLY A 189 -21.33 6.70 7.09
N HIS A 190 -21.51 7.87 7.66
CA HIS A 190 -20.95 9.13 7.17
C HIS A 190 -20.70 10.05 8.34
N GLU A 191 -19.54 10.70 8.37
CA GLU A 191 -19.15 11.69 9.38
C GLU A 191 -18.25 12.77 8.75
N ALA A 192 -17.95 13.82 9.49
CA ALA A 192 -17.01 14.84 9.01
C ALA A 192 -15.59 14.27 8.90
N PRO A 193 -14.83 14.61 7.84
CA PRO A 193 -13.42 14.29 7.75
C PRO A 193 -12.64 14.75 8.98
N SER A 194 -11.70 13.94 9.44
CA SER A 194 -10.97 14.20 10.69
C SER A 194 -9.50 13.86 10.57
N LEU A 195 -8.69 14.51 11.40
CA LEU A 195 -7.26 14.23 11.56
C LEU A 195 -7.03 13.58 12.92
N TYR A 196 -6.36 12.46 12.94
CA TYR A 196 -6.01 11.71 14.15
C TYR A 196 -4.51 11.70 14.36
N ARG A 197 -4.08 11.98 15.59
CA ARG A 197 -2.75 11.73 16.09
C ARG A 197 -2.80 10.54 17.02
N ILE A 198 -1.89 9.58 16.84
CA ILE A 198 -1.91 8.28 17.52
C ILE A 198 -0.60 8.04 18.20
N ASN A 199 -0.66 7.79 19.49
CA ASN A 199 0.49 7.41 20.30
C ASN A 199 0.78 5.92 20.16
N ILE A 200 2.02 5.58 19.79
CA ILE A 200 2.51 4.20 19.66
C ILE A 200 3.72 3.90 20.54
N ASP A 201 4.13 4.86 21.40
CA ASP A 201 5.25 4.70 22.29
C ASP A 201 4.89 3.86 23.53
N ASP A 202 5.90 3.23 24.12
CA ASP A 202 5.80 2.49 25.39
C ASP A 202 4.68 1.44 25.43
N GLY A 203 4.44 0.78 24.28
CA GLY A 203 3.41 -0.25 24.16
C GLY A 203 1.99 0.29 24.01
N LYS A 204 1.81 1.62 23.92
CA LYS A 204 0.52 2.24 23.64
C LYS A 204 0.10 2.05 22.19
N PHE A 205 -1.18 2.15 21.95
CA PHE A 205 -1.79 2.25 20.63
C PHE A 205 -3.15 2.92 20.81
N GLU A 206 -3.13 4.25 20.92
CA GLU A 206 -4.30 5.06 21.31
C GLU A 206 -4.29 6.42 20.61
N VAL A 207 -5.49 6.99 20.41
CA VAL A 207 -5.65 8.38 19.92
C VAL A 207 -5.26 9.35 21.03
N GLU A 208 -4.47 10.39 20.67
CA GLU A 208 -4.12 11.51 21.57
C GLU A 208 -5.10 12.68 21.44
#